data_35fefce9a63a7a8e43900babcc0f513a
#
_entry.id   35fefce9a63a7a8e43900babcc0f513a
#
_cell.length_a   1.000
_cell.length_b   1.000
_cell.length_c   1.000
_cell.angle_alpha   90.00
_cell.angle_beta   90.00
_cell.angle_gamma   90.00
#
_symmetry.space_group_name_H-M   'P 1'
#
loop_
_entity.id
_entity.type
_entity.pdbx_description
1 polymer ?
#
loop_
_entity_poly.entity_id
_entity_poly.type
_entity_poly.pdbx_seq_one_letter_code
_entity_poly.pdbx_strand_id
1 'polypeptide(L)'
;GRRQIVSTLRHTLHRHRARGAALLAAMLTVTLVATFAAAAMWQQWRAVEVETAERGRVQAAWILVGALDWSRLILREDGRAGGADHLAEPWAIPLQEARLSTFLAAERNVSQVDDATTDTTEAFLSGQIIDMQSRLNLTSLVDAGQVQAGGLKQFTRLFERLGLPQQ
;
A
#
# COMPACT_ATOMS: atom_id res chain seq x y z
N GLY A 1 -36.60 -18.71 -76.99
CA GLY A 1 -35.33 -18.06 -76.60
C GLY A 1 -35.41 -17.08 -75.42
N ARG A 2 -36.51 -16.34 -75.23
CA ARG A 2 -36.62 -15.27 -74.17
C ARG A 2 -36.82 -15.80 -72.77
N ARG A 3 -37.43 -16.94 -72.53
CA ARG A 3 -37.67 -17.48 -71.19
C ARG A 3 -36.41 -18.08 -70.51
N GLN A 4 -35.47 -18.59 -71.27
CA GLN A 4 -34.22 -19.15 -70.72
C GLN A 4 -33.21 -18.07 -70.26
N ILE A 5 -33.18 -16.91 -70.90
CA ILE A 5 -32.29 -15.81 -70.51
C ILE A 5 -32.72 -15.19 -69.19
N VAL A 6 -34.00 -15.11 -68.88
CA VAL A 6 -34.50 -14.53 -67.64
C VAL A 6 -34.24 -15.44 -66.43
N SER A 7 -34.24 -16.78 -66.64
CA SER A 7 -33.94 -17.73 -65.52
C SER A 7 -32.48 -17.75 -65.14
N THR A 8 -31.54 -17.61 -66.08
CA THR A 8 -30.10 -17.54 -65.82
C THR A 8 -29.68 -16.25 -65.12
N LEU A 9 -30.28 -15.12 -65.47
CA LEU A 9 -30.06 -13.85 -64.81
C LEU A 9 -30.54 -13.81 -63.35
N ARG A 10 -31.64 -14.45 -63.04
CA ARG A 10 -32.13 -14.57 -61.67
C ARG A 10 -31.22 -15.43 -60.78
N HIS A 11 -30.67 -16.51 -61.28
CA HIS A 11 -29.78 -17.40 -60.53
C HIS A 11 -28.42 -16.74 -60.25
N THR A 12 -27.88 -15.93 -61.14
CA THR A 12 -26.62 -15.21 -60.94
C THR A 12 -26.75 -14.09 -59.92
N LEU A 13 -27.87 -13.35 -59.93
CA LEU A 13 -28.14 -12.29 -58.95
C LEU A 13 -28.36 -12.84 -57.55
N HIS A 14 -28.93 -14.01 -57.38
CA HIS A 14 -29.11 -14.66 -56.06
C HIS A 14 -27.78 -15.16 -55.50
N ARG A 15 -26.86 -15.67 -56.33
CA ARG A 15 -25.53 -16.12 -55.89
C ARG A 15 -24.65 -14.93 -55.44
N HIS A 16 -24.73 -13.79 -56.06
CA HIS A 16 -23.98 -12.59 -55.63
C HIS A 16 -24.49 -12.01 -54.30
N ARG A 17 -25.82 -12.00 -54.10
CA ARG A 17 -26.42 -11.59 -52.81
C ARG A 17 -26.06 -12.55 -51.64
N ALA A 18 -26.02 -13.84 -51.90
CA ALA A 18 -25.65 -14.83 -50.89
C ALA A 18 -24.16 -14.72 -50.49
N ARG A 19 -23.27 -14.42 -51.43
CA ARG A 19 -21.84 -14.19 -51.18
C ARG A 19 -21.61 -12.92 -50.37
N GLY A 20 -22.33 -11.84 -50.62
CA GLY A 20 -22.25 -10.60 -49.85
C GLY A 20 -22.71 -10.79 -48.40
N ALA A 21 -23.85 -11.52 -48.21
CA ALA A 21 -24.34 -11.82 -46.85
C ALA A 21 -23.39 -12.72 -46.06
N ALA A 22 -22.78 -13.72 -46.70
CA ALA A 22 -21.77 -14.57 -46.06
C ALA A 22 -20.52 -13.79 -45.64
N LEU A 23 -20.05 -12.84 -46.48
CA LEU A 23 -18.92 -12.00 -46.15
C LEU A 23 -19.21 -11.08 -44.95
N LEU A 24 -20.38 -10.45 -44.92
CA LEU A 24 -20.83 -9.63 -43.79
C LEU A 24 -20.96 -10.43 -42.52
N ALA A 25 -21.53 -11.66 -42.59
CA ALA A 25 -21.61 -12.55 -41.45
C ALA A 25 -20.23 -12.95 -40.92
N ALA A 26 -19.29 -13.25 -41.84
CA ALA A 26 -17.91 -13.56 -41.44
C ALA A 26 -17.21 -12.36 -40.79
N MET A 27 -17.37 -11.16 -41.34
CA MET A 27 -16.80 -9.95 -40.71
C MET A 27 -17.43 -9.68 -39.33
N LEU A 28 -18.75 -9.88 -39.17
CA LEU A 28 -19.42 -9.70 -37.91
C LEU A 28 -18.94 -10.72 -36.85
N THR A 29 -18.74 -11.97 -37.24
CA THR A 29 -18.22 -13.00 -36.31
C THR A 29 -16.78 -12.69 -35.89
N VAL A 30 -15.92 -12.27 -36.81
CA VAL A 30 -14.53 -11.88 -36.49
C VAL A 30 -14.49 -10.67 -35.56
N THR A 31 -15.28 -9.63 -35.83
CA THR A 31 -15.35 -8.46 -34.95
C THR A 31 -15.89 -8.81 -33.57
N LEU A 32 -16.89 -9.69 -33.49
CA LEU A 32 -17.43 -10.16 -32.21
C LEU A 32 -16.37 -10.92 -31.41
N VAL A 33 -15.66 -11.85 -32.04
CA VAL A 33 -14.57 -12.60 -31.37
C VAL A 33 -13.45 -11.65 -30.93
N ALA A 34 -13.05 -10.71 -31.77
CA ALA A 34 -12.02 -9.74 -31.43
C ALA A 34 -12.40 -8.85 -30.22
N THR A 35 -13.67 -8.42 -30.16
CA THR A 35 -14.16 -7.62 -29.03
C THR A 35 -14.20 -8.42 -27.73
N PHE A 36 -14.62 -9.68 -27.77
CA PHE A 36 -14.57 -10.56 -26.60
C PHE A 36 -13.14 -10.84 -26.13
N ALA A 37 -12.24 -11.10 -27.07
CA ALA A 37 -10.82 -11.31 -26.74
C ALA A 37 -10.21 -10.06 -26.08
N ALA A 38 -10.47 -8.88 -26.63
CA ALA A 38 -10.03 -7.62 -26.03
C ALA A 38 -10.60 -7.38 -24.61
N ALA A 39 -11.88 -7.67 -24.42
CA ALA A 39 -12.51 -7.55 -23.10
C ALA A 39 -11.91 -8.53 -22.09
N ALA A 40 -11.63 -9.77 -22.49
CA ALA A 40 -11.00 -10.77 -21.62
C ALA A 40 -9.56 -10.35 -21.22
N MET A 41 -8.78 -9.86 -22.18
CA MET A 41 -7.44 -9.34 -21.88
C MET A 41 -7.48 -8.14 -20.92
N TRP A 42 -8.43 -7.24 -21.08
CA TRP A 42 -8.61 -6.10 -20.18
C TRP A 42 -8.94 -6.55 -18.76
N GLN A 43 -9.81 -7.56 -18.60
CA GLN A 43 -10.13 -8.12 -17.28
C GLN A 43 -8.92 -8.79 -16.63
N GLN A 44 -8.14 -9.55 -17.40
CA GLN A 44 -6.91 -10.18 -16.87
C GLN A 44 -5.90 -9.13 -16.40
N TRP A 45 -5.69 -8.09 -17.19
CA TRP A 45 -4.76 -7.03 -16.82
C TRP A 45 -5.17 -6.33 -15.51
N ARG A 46 -6.46 -5.99 -15.36
CA ARG A 46 -6.98 -5.44 -14.11
C ARG A 46 -6.83 -6.39 -12.92
N ALA A 47 -7.04 -7.67 -13.11
CA ALA A 47 -6.89 -8.66 -12.05
C ALA A 47 -5.44 -8.75 -11.56
N VAL A 48 -4.46 -8.73 -12.48
CA VAL A 48 -3.04 -8.71 -12.14
C VAL A 48 -2.66 -7.44 -11.38
N GLU A 49 -3.16 -6.28 -11.80
CA GLU A 49 -2.87 -5.01 -11.15
C GLU A 49 -3.43 -4.95 -9.71
N VAL A 50 -4.65 -5.44 -9.50
CA VAL A 50 -5.24 -5.55 -8.17
C VAL A 50 -4.46 -6.54 -7.29
N GLU A 51 -4.09 -7.70 -7.83
CA GLU A 51 -3.34 -8.69 -7.08
C GLU A 51 -1.96 -8.18 -6.66
N THR A 52 -1.24 -7.48 -7.54
CA THR A 52 0.06 -6.89 -7.20
C THR A 52 -0.06 -5.83 -6.11
N ALA A 53 -1.10 -4.99 -6.16
CA ALA A 53 -1.37 -4.00 -5.12
C ALA A 53 -1.70 -4.65 -3.77
N GLU A 54 -2.50 -5.71 -3.75
CA GLU A 54 -2.83 -6.45 -2.52
C GLU A 54 -1.60 -7.16 -1.93
N ARG A 55 -0.77 -7.79 -2.77
CA ARG A 55 0.50 -8.38 -2.33
C ARG A 55 1.41 -7.32 -1.70
N GLY A 56 1.54 -6.14 -2.33
CA GLY A 56 2.33 -5.04 -1.79
C GLY A 56 1.81 -4.57 -0.41
N ARG A 57 0.49 -4.49 -0.21
CA ARG A 57 -0.10 -4.16 1.09
C ARG A 57 0.21 -5.19 2.16
N VAL A 58 0.09 -6.48 1.84
CA VAL A 58 0.39 -7.57 2.78
C VAL A 58 1.88 -7.56 3.15
N GLN A 59 2.77 -7.37 2.17
CA GLN A 59 4.20 -7.24 2.43
C GLN A 59 4.51 -6.06 3.34
N ALA A 60 3.96 -4.88 3.04
CA ALA A 60 4.14 -3.69 3.87
C ALA A 60 3.64 -3.92 5.31
N ALA A 61 2.51 -4.59 5.49
CA ALA A 61 2.00 -4.92 6.82
C ALA A 61 2.95 -5.83 7.60
N TRP A 62 3.53 -6.86 6.97
CA TRP A 62 4.51 -7.73 7.61
C TRP A 62 5.82 -7.02 7.94
N ILE A 63 6.29 -6.11 7.08
CA ILE A 63 7.46 -5.27 7.34
C ILE A 63 7.21 -4.38 8.57
N LEU A 64 6.03 -3.77 8.66
CA LEU A 64 5.65 -2.94 9.82
C LEU A 64 5.57 -3.76 11.12
N VAL A 65 5.04 -4.98 11.09
CA VAL A 65 5.04 -5.88 12.24
C VAL A 65 6.48 -6.19 12.67
N GLY A 66 7.36 -6.52 11.72
CA GLY A 66 8.76 -6.75 12.00
C GLY A 66 9.47 -5.52 12.59
N ALA A 67 9.18 -4.32 12.07
CA ALA A 67 9.72 -3.06 12.60
C ALA A 67 9.25 -2.78 14.04
N LEU A 68 7.98 -3.08 14.35
CA LEU A 68 7.45 -2.97 15.71
C LEU A 68 8.12 -3.98 16.67
N ASP A 69 8.33 -5.20 16.25
CA ASP A 69 8.99 -6.20 17.08
C ASP A 69 10.46 -5.86 17.31
N TRP A 70 11.13 -5.33 16.30
CA TRP A 70 12.49 -4.79 16.46
C TRP A 70 12.52 -3.60 17.43
N SER A 71 11.57 -2.66 17.33
CA SER A 71 11.44 -1.55 18.30
C SER A 71 11.24 -2.03 19.72
N ARG A 72 10.42 -3.06 19.92
CA ARG A 72 10.21 -3.70 21.22
C ARG A 72 11.49 -4.35 21.77
N LEU A 73 12.29 -4.95 20.87
CA LEU A 73 13.57 -5.55 21.26
C LEU A 73 14.55 -4.48 21.77
N ILE A 74 14.67 -3.35 21.07
CA ILE A 74 15.50 -2.23 21.51
C ILE A 74 15.06 -1.72 22.87
N LEU A 75 13.78 -1.42 23.04
CA LEU A 75 13.25 -0.92 24.33
C LEU A 75 13.41 -1.95 25.46
N ARG A 76 13.32 -3.24 25.16
CA ARG A 76 13.55 -4.28 26.13
C ARG A 76 15.01 -4.35 26.56
N GLU A 77 15.92 -4.18 25.63
CA GLU A 77 17.36 -4.20 25.94
C GLU A 77 17.78 -2.97 26.73
N ASP A 78 17.23 -1.81 26.37
CA ASP A 78 17.38 -0.56 27.09
C ASP A 78 16.86 -0.68 28.55
N GLY A 79 15.65 -1.18 28.72
CA GLY A 79 15.08 -1.44 30.04
C GLY A 79 15.86 -2.46 30.89
N ARG A 80 16.62 -3.38 30.26
CA ARG A 80 17.53 -4.29 30.98
C ARG A 80 18.84 -3.61 31.38
N ALA A 81 19.35 -2.72 30.55
CA ALA A 81 20.55 -1.95 30.87
C ALA A 81 20.31 -1.05 32.09
N GLY A 82 19.08 -0.60 32.30
CA GLY A 82 18.65 0.23 33.41
C GLY A 82 19.26 1.63 33.35
N GLY A 83 18.65 2.55 34.06
CA GLY A 83 19.08 3.95 34.07
C GLY A 83 17.88 4.89 34.00
N ALA A 84 18.13 6.16 33.83
CA ALA A 84 17.11 7.14 33.53
C ALA A 84 17.00 7.30 32.01
N ASP A 85 15.80 7.15 31.46
CA ASP A 85 15.56 7.34 30.03
C ASP A 85 15.88 8.76 29.59
N HIS A 86 16.61 8.90 28.50
CA HIS A 86 16.98 10.21 27.94
C HIS A 86 17.03 10.19 26.40
N LEU A 87 16.90 11.38 25.80
CA LEU A 87 16.81 11.53 24.35
C LEU A 87 18.14 11.26 23.57
N ALA A 88 19.23 10.91 24.25
CA ALA A 88 20.48 10.50 23.62
C ALA A 88 20.60 8.98 23.47
N GLU A 89 19.60 8.22 23.87
CA GLU A 89 19.56 6.77 23.75
C GLU A 89 19.19 6.33 22.33
N PRO A 90 19.62 5.13 21.92
CA PRO A 90 19.38 4.63 20.54
C PRO A 90 17.92 4.60 20.13
N TRP A 91 17.00 4.33 21.05
CA TRP A 91 15.57 4.29 20.76
C TRP A 91 15.00 5.67 20.44
N ALA A 92 15.59 6.77 20.94
CA ALA A 92 15.11 8.13 20.73
C ALA A 92 15.53 8.71 19.38
N ILE A 93 16.48 8.08 18.68
CA ILE A 93 16.97 8.52 17.38
C ILE A 93 15.97 8.08 16.31
N PRO A 94 15.33 9.02 15.57
CA PRO A 94 14.43 8.67 14.49
C PRO A 94 15.13 7.88 13.39
N LEU A 95 14.56 6.76 12.98
CA LEU A 95 14.99 6.05 11.80
C LEU A 95 14.57 6.86 10.58
N GLN A 96 15.53 7.50 9.93
CA GLN A 96 15.29 8.17 8.65
C GLN A 96 14.96 7.13 7.57
N GLU A 97 14.28 7.59 6.52
CA GLU A 97 13.92 6.72 5.41
C GLU A 97 15.16 6.02 4.85
N ALA A 98 15.19 4.70 5.02
CA ALA A 98 16.27 3.85 4.54
C ALA A 98 15.69 2.66 3.76
N ARG A 99 16.43 2.19 2.76
CA ARG A 99 16.06 0.96 2.08
C ARG A 99 16.08 -0.20 3.08
N LEU A 100 15.03 -1.01 3.05
CA LEU A 100 14.93 -2.15 3.95
C LEU A 100 16.13 -3.11 3.80
N SER A 101 16.63 -3.30 2.60
CA SER A 101 17.84 -4.12 2.35
C SER A 101 19.07 -3.56 3.05
N THR A 102 19.28 -2.25 3.02
CA THR A 102 20.40 -1.58 3.71
C THR A 102 20.26 -1.70 5.23
N PHE A 103 19.05 -1.52 5.74
CA PHE A 103 18.74 -1.67 7.16
C PHE A 103 19.04 -3.10 7.64
N LEU A 104 18.57 -4.12 6.93
CA LEU A 104 18.80 -5.52 7.27
C LEU A 104 20.27 -5.93 7.15
N ALA A 105 21.00 -5.36 6.19
CA ALA A 105 22.44 -5.60 6.04
C ALA A 105 23.26 -5.02 7.20
N ALA A 106 22.93 -3.81 7.65
CA ALA A 106 23.55 -3.18 8.80
C ALA A 106 23.35 -3.98 10.08
N GLU A 107 22.15 -4.51 10.31
CA GLU A 107 21.82 -5.32 11.48
C GLU A 107 22.56 -6.67 11.51
N ARG A 108 22.85 -7.24 10.34
CA ARG A 108 23.57 -8.52 10.22
C ARG A 108 25.09 -8.40 10.16
N ASN A 109 25.64 -7.21 10.19
CA ASN A 109 27.07 -6.93 9.92
C ASN A 109 27.57 -7.52 8.58
N VAL A 110 26.70 -7.66 7.59
CA VAL A 110 27.00 -8.19 6.27
C VAL A 110 27.02 -7.04 5.28
N SER A 111 28.13 -6.88 4.57
CA SER A 111 28.39 -5.73 3.69
C SER A 111 27.48 -5.67 2.45
N GLN A 112 26.84 -6.77 2.05
CA GLN A 112 25.86 -6.83 0.97
C GLN A 112 25.00 -8.09 1.09
N VAL A 113 23.70 -7.94 0.93
CA VAL A 113 22.80 -9.07 0.65
C VAL A 113 22.67 -9.13 -0.87
N ASP A 114 23.47 -9.96 -1.50
CA ASP A 114 23.45 -10.24 -2.94
C ASP A 114 22.29 -11.18 -3.33
N ASP A 115 21.10 -10.95 -2.80
CA ASP A 115 19.92 -11.69 -3.23
C ASP A 115 18.85 -10.73 -3.80
N ALA A 116 19.12 -10.31 -5.03
CA ALA A 116 18.33 -9.36 -5.80
C ALA A 116 17.00 -9.91 -6.35
N THR A 117 16.44 -10.96 -5.75
CA THR A 117 15.26 -11.64 -6.29
C THR A 117 13.96 -11.37 -5.52
N THR A 118 13.97 -10.47 -4.54
CA THR A 118 12.77 -10.23 -3.75
C THR A 118 12.27 -8.80 -3.92
N ASP A 119 10.98 -8.62 -4.18
CA ASP A 119 10.23 -7.35 -4.23
C ASP A 119 10.45 -6.45 -2.99
N THR A 120 11.05 -6.98 -1.93
CA THR A 120 11.45 -6.26 -0.71
C THR A 120 12.66 -5.35 -0.90
N THR A 121 13.39 -5.47 -2.01
CA THR A 121 14.60 -4.67 -2.28
C THR A 121 14.29 -3.18 -2.48
N GLU A 122 13.07 -2.84 -2.88
CA GLU A 122 12.61 -1.47 -3.09
C GLU A 122 11.74 -0.93 -1.94
N ALA A 123 11.56 -1.69 -0.88
CA ALA A 123 10.81 -1.22 0.28
C ALA A 123 11.65 -0.24 1.11
N PHE A 124 11.02 0.84 1.54
CA PHE A 124 11.62 1.84 2.42
C PHE A 124 10.93 1.80 3.78
N LEU A 125 11.72 1.94 4.83
CA LEU A 125 11.26 1.97 6.20
C LEU A 125 11.70 3.27 6.87
N SER A 126 10.77 3.92 7.56
CA SER A 126 11.03 5.05 8.45
C SER A 126 10.17 4.92 9.70
N GLY A 127 10.62 5.49 10.81
CA GLY A 127 9.86 5.43 12.04
C GLY A 127 10.53 6.17 13.19
N GLN A 128 9.79 6.35 14.27
CA GLN A 128 10.30 6.94 15.50
C GLN A 128 9.60 6.36 16.71
N ILE A 129 10.31 6.30 17.81
CA ILE A 129 9.76 5.95 19.11
C ILE A 129 9.61 7.26 19.90
N ILE A 130 8.46 7.48 20.50
CA ILE A 130 8.17 8.68 21.28
C ILE A 130 7.79 8.23 22.69
N ASP A 131 8.49 8.74 23.67
CA ASP A 131 8.12 8.56 25.08
C ASP A 131 6.84 9.36 25.39
N MET A 132 5.76 8.65 25.66
CA MET A 132 4.47 9.25 25.99
C MET A 132 4.44 9.86 27.41
N GLN A 133 5.39 9.50 28.28
CA GLN A 133 5.53 10.14 29.60
C GLN A 133 6.05 11.58 29.48
N SER A 134 6.69 11.91 28.36
CA SER A 134 7.10 13.29 28.05
C SER A 134 5.93 14.21 27.69
N ARG A 135 4.69 13.68 27.60
CA ARG A 135 3.50 14.43 27.18
C ARG A 135 2.43 14.38 28.27
N LEU A 136 1.81 15.53 28.55
CA LEU A 136 0.64 15.57 29.42
C LEU A 136 -0.62 15.17 28.63
N ASN A 137 -1.42 14.30 29.21
CA ASN A 137 -2.67 13.88 28.62
C ASN A 137 -3.78 14.89 28.99
N LEU A 138 -4.33 15.55 27.99
CA LEU A 138 -5.44 16.51 28.16
C LEU A 138 -6.69 15.86 28.75
N THR A 139 -6.92 14.56 28.48
CA THR A 139 -8.08 13.86 29.02
C THR A 139 -8.02 13.71 30.53
N SER A 140 -6.82 13.79 31.15
CA SER A 140 -6.67 13.76 32.61
C SER A 140 -7.16 15.01 33.32
N LEU A 141 -7.50 16.09 32.59
CA LEU A 141 -8.07 17.30 33.16
C LEU A 141 -9.52 17.13 33.59
N VAL A 142 -10.26 16.27 32.93
CA VAL A 142 -11.71 16.09 33.18
C VAL A 142 -12.00 14.60 33.28
N ASP A 143 -12.65 14.20 34.31
CA ASP A 143 -13.18 12.85 34.52
C ASP A 143 -14.65 12.94 34.98
N ALA A 144 -15.53 12.17 34.33
CA ALA A 144 -16.97 12.18 34.59
C ALA A 144 -17.60 13.60 34.58
N GLY A 145 -17.10 14.50 33.72
CA GLY A 145 -17.58 15.88 33.63
C GLY A 145 -17.09 16.81 34.76
N GLN A 146 -16.19 16.36 35.62
CA GLN A 146 -15.61 17.15 36.71
C GLN A 146 -14.12 17.41 36.47
N VAL A 147 -13.67 18.63 36.78
CA VAL A 147 -12.25 19.00 36.67
C VAL A 147 -11.45 18.27 37.75
N GLN A 148 -10.41 17.56 37.30
CA GLN A 148 -9.53 16.82 38.22
C GLN A 148 -8.40 17.73 38.72
N ALA A 149 -8.35 17.91 40.05
CA ALA A 149 -7.37 18.79 40.69
C ALA A 149 -5.91 18.36 40.44
N GLY A 150 -5.66 17.03 40.34
CA GLY A 150 -4.34 16.48 39.99
C GLY A 150 -3.89 16.86 38.58
N GLY A 151 -4.76 16.72 37.59
CA GLY A 151 -4.52 17.12 36.22
C GLY A 151 -4.27 18.63 36.09
N LEU A 152 -5.15 19.43 36.74
CA LEU A 152 -5.01 20.90 36.72
C LEU A 152 -3.65 21.33 37.30
N LYS A 153 -3.22 20.75 38.43
CA LYS A 153 -1.91 21.06 39.01
C LYS A 153 -0.74 20.75 38.09
N GLN A 154 -0.81 19.65 37.36
CA GLN A 154 0.23 19.28 36.40
C GLN A 154 0.31 20.27 35.25
N PHE A 155 -0.82 20.67 34.67
CA PHE A 155 -0.87 21.69 33.61
C PHE A 155 -0.42 23.06 34.09
N THR A 156 -0.82 23.49 35.28
CA THR A 156 -0.35 24.75 35.87
C THR A 156 1.16 24.78 35.98
N ARG A 157 1.78 23.71 36.50
CA ARG A 157 3.25 23.62 36.55
C ARG A 157 3.92 23.63 35.19
N LEU A 158 3.31 23.00 34.17
CA LEU A 158 3.83 23.04 32.80
C LEU A 158 3.79 24.49 32.26
N PHE A 159 2.69 25.20 32.45
CA PHE A 159 2.53 26.58 31.98
C PHE A 159 3.50 27.52 32.68
N GLU A 160 3.70 27.37 33.98
CA GLU A 160 4.73 28.10 34.74
C GLU A 160 6.13 27.90 34.14
N ARG A 161 6.51 26.64 33.85
CA ARG A 161 7.81 26.32 33.25
C ARG A 161 8.01 26.85 31.85
N LEU A 162 6.93 26.95 31.08
CA LEU A 162 6.91 27.48 29.71
C LEU A 162 6.75 29.00 29.65
N GLY A 163 6.57 29.67 30.81
CA GLY A 163 6.31 31.10 30.87
C GLY A 163 4.99 31.52 30.22
N LEU A 164 4.02 30.61 30.15
CA LEU A 164 2.70 30.88 29.59
C LEU A 164 1.78 31.56 30.61
N PRO A 165 0.87 32.46 30.17
CA PRO A 165 -0.06 33.11 31.08
C PRO A 165 -1.02 32.08 31.70
N GLN A 166 -1.22 32.19 32.99
CA GLN A 166 -2.19 31.41 33.75
C GLN A 166 -3.46 32.26 33.88
N GLN A 167 -4.39 32.11 32.96
CA GLN A 167 -5.73 32.72 33.03
C GLN A 167 -6.81 31.69 33.32
#